data_b1b37e880b260fa8ccdec6c96d98b07a
#
_entry.id   b1b37e880b260fa8ccdec6c96d98b07a
#
_cell.length_a   1.000
_cell.length_b   1.000
_cell.length_c   1.000
_cell.angle_alpha   90.00
_cell.angle_beta   90.00
_cell.angle_gamma   90.00
#
_symmetry.space_group_name_H-M   'P 1'
#
loop_
_entity.id
_entity.type
_entity.pdbx_description
1 polymer ?
#
loop_
_entity_poly.entity_id
_entity_poly.type
_entity_poly.pdbx_seq_one_letter_code
_entity_poly.pdbx_strand_id
1 'polypeptide(L)'
;MIQPAFYDLTEADMDTVFSASNTYFGQEQMTLREIIKALRQTYCSTIGAEFMYISDPAEKRWWQQRLESIRSTPGFSPDKKRHILERLTASEGLERFLHTKYVGQKRFSLEGGESFIASMDELVQHAGERGVEEIVIGMAHRGRLN
;
A
#
# COMPACT_ATOMS: atom_id res chain seq x y z
N MET A 1 -10.32 12.36 10.23
CA MET A 1 -9.43 13.42 10.77
C MET A 1 -8.80 14.35 9.71
N ILE A 2 -9.10 14.20 8.42
CA ILE A 2 -8.60 15.11 7.35
C ILE A 2 -9.67 16.16 6.96
N GLN A 3 -10.73 16.28 7.76
CA GLN A 3 -11.79 17.27 7.50
C GLN A 3 -11.44 18.57 8.24
N PRO A 4 -11.35 19.72 7.54
CA PRO A 4 -10.99 21.00 8.14
C PRO A 4 -11.93 21.40 9.28
N ALA A 5 -13.21 21.14 9.13
CA ALA A 5 -14.22 21.45 10.14
C ALA A 5 -13.97 20.80 11.52
N PHE A 6 -13.19 19.69 11.56
CA PHE A 6 -12.78 19.07 12.83
C PHE A 6 -11.79 19.95 13.63
N TYR A 7 -11.11 20.87 12.95
CA TYR A 7 -10.13 21.80 13.49
C TYR A 7 -10.63 23.25 13.49
N ASP A 8 -11.96 23.45 13.37
CA ASP A 8 -12.61 24.76 13.28
C ASP A 8 -12.12 25.61 12.08
N LEU A 9 -11.57 24.94 11.05
CA LEU A 9 -11.13 25.56 9.81
C LEU A 9 -12.28 25.58 8.77
N THR A 10 -12.40 26.68 8.06
CA THR A 10 -13.46 26.93 7.09
C THR A 10 -12.93 27.06 5.66
N GLU A 11 -13.81 27.26 4.68
CA GLU A 11 -13.37 27.53 3.29
C GLU A 11 -12.56 28.84 3.17
N ALA A 12 -12.76 29.79 4.07
CA ALA A 12 -11.98 31.02 4.10
C ALA A 12 -10.52 30.80 4.44
N ASP A 13 -10.21 29.70 5.13
CA ASP A 13 -8.84 29.36 5.57
C ASP A 13 -8.07 28.57 4.52
N MET A 14 -8.72 28.11 3.45
CA MET A 14 -8.14 27.17 2.48
C MET A 14 -6.88 27.69 1.78
N ASP A 15 -6.78 28.99 1.56
CA ASP A 15 -5.63 29.61 0.90
C ASP A 15 -4.62 30.21 1.88
N THR A 16 -4.86 30.02 3.18
CA THR A 16 -3.90 30.37 4.23
C THR A 16 -2.69 29.44 4.18
N VAL A 17 -1.50 30.01 4.26
CA VAL A 17 -0.23 29.28 4.24
C VAL A 17 0.14 28.83 5.65
N PHE A 18 0.44 27.54 5.78
CA PHE A 18 0.89 26.92 7.02
C PHE A 18 2.29 26.32 6.85
N SER A 19 2.98 26.13 7.97
CA SER A 19 4.23 25.38 7.99
C SER A 19 3.92 23.89 7.73
N ALA A 20 4.60 23.33 6.74
CA ALA A 20 4.57 21.91 6.39
C ALA A 20 5.88 21.18 6.79
N SER A 21 6.72 21.80 7.62
CA SER A 21 8.03 21.31 8.03
C SER A 21 7.98 19.94 8.76
N ASN A 22 6.84 19.59 9.34
CA ASN A 22 6.63 18.28 9.99
C ASN A 22 6.09 17.20 9.02
N THR A 23 6.06 17.50 7.72
CA THR A 23 5.66 16.59 6.67
C THR A 23 6.82 16.31 5.72
N TYR A 24 6.66 15.30 4.87
CA TYR A 24 7.67 14.96 3.86
C TYR A 24 7.14 15.22 2.43
N PHE A 25 6.27 16.23 2.26
CA PHE A 25 5.72 16.60 0.95
C PHE A 25 6.68 17.38 0.05
N GLY A 26 7.89 17.69 0.55
CA GLY A 26 8.94 18.38 -0.21
C GLY A 26 8.82 19.90 -0.22
N GLN A 27 7.95 20.48 0.60
CA GLN A 27 7.76 21.93 0.76
C GLN A 27 7.72 22.29 2.24
N GLU A 28 8.34 23.43 2.60
CA GLU A 28 8.32 23.91 3.98
C GLU A 28 7.06 24.70 4.33
N GLN A 29 6.43 25.28 3.33
CA GLN A 29 5.18 26.03 3.45
C GLN A 29 4.20 25.58 2.36
N MET A 30 2.95 25.38 2.75
CA MET A 30 1.87 24.97 1.87
C MET A 30 0.56 25.64 2.30
N THR A 31 -0.32 25.92 1.35
CA THR A 31 -1.69 26.32 1.68
C THR A 31 -2.44 25.14 2.31
N LEU A 32 -3.46 25.44 3.12
CA LEU A 32 -4.33 24.41 3.71
C LEU A 32 -4.90 23.48 2.64
N ARG A 33 -5.30 24.02 1.50
CA ARG A 33 -5.82 23.28 0.34
C ARG A 33 -4.80 22.28 -0.19
N GLU A 34 -3.55 22.68 -0.33
CA GLU A 34 -2.45 21.81 -0.78
C GLU A 34 -2.13 20.72 0.25
N ILE A 35 -2.10 21.06 1.53
CA ILE A 35 -1.89 20.10 2.62
C ILE A 35 -2.99 19.03 2.60
N ILE A 36 -4.26 19.42 2.56
CA ILE A 36 -5.39 18.50 2.51
C ILE A 36 -5.32 17.61 1.27
N LYS A 37 -5.01 18.18 0.11
CA LYS A 37 -4.83 17.41 -1.14
C LYS A 37 -3.72 16.37 -1.01
N ALA A 38 -2.56 16.75 -0.47
CA ALA A 38 -1.43 15.87 -0.27
C ALA A 38 -1.76 14.73 0.73
N LEU A 39 -2.40 15.06 1.86
CA LEU A 39 -2.83 14.08 2.84
C LEU A 39 -3.87 13.10 2.27
N ARG A 40 -4.87 13.60 1.55
CA ARG A 40 -5.86 12.74 0.89
C ARG A 40 -5.24 11.81 -0.13
N GLN A 41 -4.31 12.31 -0.96
CA GLN A 41 -3.59 11.50 -1.92
C GLN A 41 -2.78 10.41 -1.23
N THR A 42 -2.09 10.75 -0.14
CA THR A 42 -1.21 9.83 0.59
C THR A 42 -1.99 8.76 1.36
N TYR A 43 -3.03 9.16 2.11
CA TYR A 43 -3.67 8.30 3.12
C TYR A 43 -5.12 7.90 2.82
N CYS A 44 -5.74 8.48 1.79
CA CYS A 44 -7.15 8.23 1.46
C CYS A 44 -7.36 7.81 0.00
N SER A 45 -6.33 7.35 -0.68
CA SER A 45 -6.41 6.88 -2.07
C SER A 45 -6.63 5.35 -2.09
N THR A 46 -5.90 4.66 -2.96
CA THR A 46 -6.05 3.22 -3.19
C THR A 46 -5.18 2.35 -2.28
N ILE A 47 -4.24 2.96 -1.54
CA ILE A 47 -3.34 2.26 -0.61
C ILE A 47 -3.68 2.70 0.81
N GLY A 48 -4.02 1.75 1.66
CA GLY A 48 -4.12 1.93 3.11
C GLY A 48 -2.86 1.42 3.80
N ALA A 49 -2.33 2.19 4.75
CA ALA A 49 -1.16 1.80 5.53
C ALA A 49 -1.45 1.95 7.02
N GLU A 50 -1.27 0.86 7.75
CA GLU A 50 -1.44 0.81 9.20
C GLU A 50 -0.07 0.78 9.88
N PHE A 51 0.45 1.94 10.28
CA PHE A 51 1.74 2.07 10.95
C PHE A 51 1.70 2.94 12.21
N MET A 52 0.56 3.56 12.52
CA MET A 52 0.44 4.48 13.64
C MET A 52 0.58 3.81 15.01
N TYR A 53 0.39 2.49 15.08
CA TYR A 53 0.59 1.69 16.30
C TYR A 53 2.06 1.47 16.65
N ILE A 54 2.99 1.70 15.72
CA ILE A 54 4.43 1.55 15.95
C ILE A 54 4.85 2.51 17.07
N SER A 55 5.46 1.97 18.12
CA SER A 55 5.88 2.73 19.30
C SER A 55 7.24 3.43 19.11
N ASP A 56 8.12 2.88 18.28
CA ASP A 56 9.41 3.49 17.96
C ASP A 56 9.20 4.74 17.08
N PRO A 57 9.59 5.94 17.56
CA PRO A 57 9.44 7.16 16.78
C PRO A 57 10.29 7.23 15.51
N ALA A 58 11.43 6.54 15.48
CA ALA A 58 12.32 6.54 14.32
C ALA A 58 11.71 5.68 13.19
N GLU A 59 11.21 4.50 13.53
CA GLU A 59 10.52 3.63 12.59
C GLU A 59 9.22 4.28 12.07
N LYS A 60 8.43 4.90 12.96
CA LYS A 60 7.21 5.60 12.57
C LYS A 60 7.50 6.73 11.58
N ARG A 61 8.54 7.54 11.83
CA ARG A 61 8.97 8.60 10.92
C ARG A 61 9.48 8.06 9.59
N TRP A 62 10.15 6.92 9.58
CA TRP A 62 10.58 6.27 8.36
C TRP A 62 9.38 5.91 7.46
N TRP A 63 8.33 5.32 8.04
CA TRP A 63 7.10 5.01 7.31
C TRP A 63 6.41 6.27 6.80
N GLN A 64 6.28 7.28 7.64
CA GLN A 64 5.70 8.56 7.24
C GLN A 64 6.47 9.17 6.05
N GLN A 65 7.79 9.25 6.16
CA GLN A 65 8.65 9.74 5.08
C GLN A 65 8.46 8.93 3.79
N ARG A 66 8.43 7.61 3.89
CA ARG A 66 8.28 6.72 2.74
C ARG A 66 6.96 6.95 2.02
N LEU A 67 5.87 7.11 2.74
CA LEU A 67 4.54 7.30 2.18
C LEU A 67 4.33 8.72 1.62
N GLU A 68 4.71 9.73 2.39
CA GLU A 68 4.47 11.14 2.05
C GLU A 68 5.35 11.62 0.89
N SER A 69 6.62 11.19 0.83
CA SER A 69 7.53 11.62 -0.24
C SER A 69 7.06 11.20 -1.64
N ILE A 70 6.39 10.07 -1.75
CA ILE A 70 5.81 9.57 -3.01
C ILE A 70 4.28 9.73 -3.07
N ARG A 71 3.67 10.29 -2.01
CA ARG A 71 2.22 10.43 -1.86
C ARG A 71 1.46 9.12 -2.12
N SER A 72 1.98 8.02 -1.58
CA SER A 72 1.48 6.64 -1.81
C SER A 72 1.24 6.31 -3.29
N THR A 73 1.97 6.96 -4.19
CA THR A 73 1.87 6.75 -5.65
C THR A 73 3.21 6.20 -6.16
N PRO A 74 3.37 4.87 -6.23
CA PRO A 74 4.62 4.27 -6.66
C PRO A 74 4.87 4.55 -8.16
N GLY A 75 6.09 4.99 -8.48
CA GLY A 75 6.54 5.25 -9.83
C GLY A 75 7.03 3.99 -10.55
N PHE A 76 6.20 2.95 -10.64
CA PHE A 76 6.60 1.72 -11.33
C PHE A 76 6.86 1.94 -12.81
N SER A 77 7.94 1.33 -13.33
CA SER A 77 8.23 1.26 -14.75
C SER A 77 7.13 0.51 -15.52
N PRO A 78 7.01 0.71 -16.84
CA PRO A 78 6.06 -0.06 -17.66
C PRO A 78 6.28 -1.58 -17.54
N ASP A 79 7.52 -2.03 -17.47
CA ASP A 79 7.85 -3.45 -17.34
C ASP A 79 7.42 -4.01 -15.98
N LYS A 80 7.64 -3.25 -14.91
CA LYS A 80 7.15 -3.62 -13.57
C LYS A 80 5.63 -3.69 -13.51
N LYS A 81 4.93 -2.76 -14.15
CA LYS A 81 3.47 -2.81 -14.24
C LYS A 81 2.96 -4.03 -15.01
N ARG A 82 3.64 -4.41 -16.10
CA ARG A 82 3.31 -5.63 -16.85
C ARG A 82 3.54 -6.88 -16.00
N HIS A 83 4.66 -6.94 -15.30
CA HIS A 83 4.97 -8.05 -14.40
C HIS A 83 3.91 -8.20 -13.29
N ILE A 84 3.52 -7.10 -12.64
CA ILE A 84 2.44 -7.11 -11.64
C ILE A 84 1.13 -7.62 -12.26
N LEU A 85 0.75 -7.14 -13.44
CA LEU A 85 -0.46 -7.59 -14.14
C LEU A 85 -0.38 -9.09 -14.48
N GLU A 86 0.78 -9.58 -14.91
CA GLU A 86 1.01 -11.00 -15.16
C GLU A 86 0.79 -11.84 -13.89
N ARG A 87 1.32 -11.41 -12.74
CA ARG A 87 1.11 -12.11 -11.46
C ARG A 87 -0.36 -12.11 -11.02
N LEU A 88 -1.06 -10.99 -11.17
CA LEU A 88 -2.49 -10.90 -10.89
C LEU A 88 -3.30 -11.84 -11.80
N THR A 89 -3.02 -11.83 -13.10
CA THR A 89 -3.68 -12.69 -14.09
C THR A 89 -3.41 -14.17 -13.81
N ALA A 90 -2.18 -14.53 -13.45
CA ALA A 90 -1.81 -15.91 -13.11
C ALA A 90 -2.54 -16.36 -11.83
N SER A 91 -2.63 -15.51 -10.82
CA SER A 91 -3.36 -15.81 -9.58
C SER A 91 -4.85 -16.06 -9.85
N GLU A 92 -5.51 -15.19 -10.58
CA GLU A 92 -6.91 -15.36 -10.97
C GLU A 92 -7.11 -16.62 -11.85
N GLY A 93 -6.20 -16.87 -12.78
CA GLY A 93 -6.21 -18.04 -13.65
C GLY A 93 -6.14 -19.34 -12.87
N LEU A 94 -5.29 -19.40 -11.83
CA LEU A 94 -5.20 -20.57 -10.95
C LEU A 94 -6.51 -20.79 -10.18
N GLU A 95 -7.12 -19.74 -9.63
CA GLU A 95 -8.39 -19.84 -8.93
C GLU A 95 -9.51 -20.37 -9.84
N ARG A 96 -9.61 -19.86 -11.06
CA ARG A 96 -10.57 -20.34 -12.06
C ARG A 96 -10.31 -21.81 -12.46
N PHE A 97 -9.06 -22.18 -12.66
CA PHE A 97 -8.68 -23.57 -12.97
C PHE A 97 -9.10 -24.52 -11.84
N LEU A 98 -8.76 -24.18 -10.58
CA LEU A 98 -9.10 -24.99 -9.43
C LEU A 98 -10.62 -25.11 -9.24
N HIS A 99 -11.37 -24.02 -9.46
CA HIS A 99 -12.82 -24.04 -9.40
C HIS A 99 -13.45 -24.97 -10.43
N THR A 100 -12.93 -24.99 -11.65
CA THR A 100 -13.45 -25.78 -12.75
C THR A 100 -13.04 -27.25 -12.64
N LYS A 101 -11.77 -27.51 -12.25
CA LYS A 101 -11.19 -28.85 -12.24
C LYS A 101 -11.58 -29.67 -11.03
N TYR A 102 -11.75 -29.03 -9.88
CA TYR A 102 -12.00 -29.68 -8.60
C TYR A 102 -13.32 -29.22 -7.98
N VAL A 103 -14.41 -29.49 -8.70
CA VAL A 103 -15.77 -29.13 -8.28
C VAL A 103 -16.12 -29.82 -6.96
N GLY A 104 -16.61 -29.06 -5.99
CA GLY A 104 -17.04 -29.57 -4.69
C GLY A 104 -15.90 -29.79 -3.67
N GLN A 105 -14.65 -29.58 -4.04
CA GLN A 105 -13.55 -29.62 -3.08
C GLN A 105 -13.59 -28.38 -2.16
N LYS A 106 -13.48 -28.63 -0.85
CA LYS A 106 -13.37 -27.54 0.12
C LYS A 106 -12.01 -26.86 -0.03
N ARG A 107 -12.01 -25.62 -0.50
CA ARG A 107 -10.84 -24.75 -0.59
C ARG A 107 -11.21 -23.32 -0.23
N PHE A 108 -10.23 -22.56 0.21
CA PHE A 108 -10.37 -21.13 0.44
C PHE A 108 -9.72 -20.38 -0.73
N SER A 109 -10.55 -19.70 -1.54
CA SER A 109 -10.04 -18.94 -2.67
C SER A 109 -9.32 -17.67 -2.22
N LEU A 110 -8.47 -17.13 -3.10
CA LEU A 110 -7.76 -15.86 -2.89
C LEU A 110 -8.50 -14.68 -3.56
N GLU A 111 -9.73 -14.90 -4.03
CA GLU A 111 -10.52 -13.84 -4.66
C GLU A 111 -10.63 -12.60 -3.77
N GLY A 112 -10.29 -11.44 -4.34
CA GLY A 112 -10.19 -10.16 -3.63
C GLY A 112 -8.84 -9.93 -2.93
N GLY A 113 -7.95 -10.92 -2.89
CA GLY A 113 -6.61 -10.85 -2.31
C GLY A 113 -5.47 -11.12 -3.30
N GLU A 114 -5.72 -11.05 -4.60
CA GLU A 114 -4.76 -11.42 -5.67
C GLU A 114 -3.49 -10.56 -5.61
N SER A 115 -3.58 -9.33 -5.15
CA SER A 115 -2.42 -8.45 -4.94
C SER A 115 -1.40 -9.01 -3.96
N PHE A 116 -1.82 -9.91 -3.06
CA PHE A 116 -0.92 -10.61 -2.15
C PHE A 116 0.12 -11.45 -2.92
N ILE A 117 -0.27 -12.12 -4.01
CA ILE A 117 0.64 -12.90 -4.83
C ILE A 117 1.72 -12.02 -5.47
N ALA A 118 1.33 -10.87 -6.05
CA ALA A 118 2.28 -9.93 -6.61
C ALA A 118 3.22 -9.34 -5.55
N SER A 119 2.72 -9.09 -4.34
CA SER A 119 3.52 -8.59 -3.21
C SER A 119 4.51 -9.64 -2.70
N MET A 120 4.09 -10.91 -2.61
CA MET A 120 4.97 -12.02 -2.19
C MET A 120 6.04 -12.31 -3.24
N ASP A 121 5.70 -12.28 -4.53
CA ASP A 121 6.67 -12.41 -5.61
C ASP A 121 7.78 -11.35 -5.49
N GLU A 122 7.41 -10.10 -5.28
CA GLU A 122 8.36 -9.00 -5.08
C GLU A 122 9.20 -9.17 -3.81
N LEU A 123 8.57 -9.59 -2.72
CA LEU A 123 9.27 -9.82 -1.46
C LEU A 123 10.32 -10.92 -1.59
N VAL A 124 10.00 -12.02 -2.24
CA VAL A 124 10.92 -13.15 -2.45
C VAL A 124 12.09 -12.73 -3.35
N GLN A 125 11.80 -12.03 -4.46
CA GLN A 125 12.84 -11.53 -5.37
C GLN A 125 13.81 -10.58 -4.63
N HIS A 126 13.26 -9.63 -3.91
CA HIS A 126 14.06 -8.62 -3.17
C HIS A 126 14.86 -9.24 -2.01
N ALA A 127 14.30 -10.23 -1.35
CA ALA A 127 14.99 -10.96 -0.29
C ALA A 127 16.20 -11.74 -0.87
N GLY A 128 15.99 -12.45 -1.99
CA GLY A 128 17.06 -13.18 -2.67
C GLY A 128 18.19 -12.26 -3.15
N GLU A 129 17.86 -11.12 -3.76
CA GLU A 129 18.84 -10.10 -4.19
C GLU A 129 19.69 -9.57 -3.02
N ARG A 130 19.18 -9.65 -1.79
CA ARG A 130 19.86 -9.22 -0.56
C ARG A 130 20.54 -10.34 0.20
N GLY A 131 20.62 -11.54 -0.39
CA GLY A 131 21.33 -12.68 0.16
C GLY A 131 20.54 -13.48 1.20
N VAL A 132 19.21 -13.34 1.23
CA VAL A 132 18.36 -14.23 2.04
C VAL A 132 18.29 -15.58 1.33
N GLU A 133 18.72 -16.62 2.00
CA GLU A 133 18.78 -17.98 1.46
C GLU A 133 17.49 -18.78 1.72
N GLU A 134 16.81 -18.51 2.84
CA GLU A 134 15.61 -19.24 3.24
C GLU A 134 14.50 -18.28 3.67
N ILE A 135 13.26 -18.58 3.24
CA ILE A 135 12.05 -17.88 3.68
C ILE A 135 11.09 -18.93 4.21
N VAL A 136 10.60 -18.75 5.44
CA VAL A 136 9.58 -19.59 6.06
C VAL A 136 8.23 -18.88 6.00
N ILE A 137 7.26 -19.50 5.33
CA ILE A 137 5.91 -18.95 5.19
C ILE A 137 4.96 -19.74 6.09
N GLY A 138 4.31 -19.03 7.02
CA GLY A 138 3.27 -19.58 7.87
C GLY A 138 1.93 -18.91 7.58
N MET A 139 0.86 -19.70 7.54
CA MET A 139 -0.49 -19.14 7.41
C MET A 139 -1.52 -19.93 8.21
N ALA A 140 -2.56 -19.24 8.67
CA ALA A 140 -3.61 -19.79 9.51
C ALA A 140 -4.67 -20.60 8.72
N HIS A 141 -4.70 -20.52 7.41
CA HIS A 141 -5.78 -21.07 6.58
C HIS A 141 -5.37 -22.35 5.87
N ARG A 142 -5.94 -23.45 6.32
CA ARG A 142 -5.89 -24.72 5.61
C ARG A 142 -6.74 -24.68 4.34
N GLY A 143 -6.25 -25.26 3.22
CA GLY A 143 -6.98 -25.37 1.96
C GLY A 143 -6.85 -24.15 1.04
N ARG A 144 -5.98 -23.19 1.36
CA ARG A 144 -5.56 -22.16 0.41
C ARG A 144 -4.41 -22.72 -0.43
N LEU A 145 -4.59 -22.77 -1.76
CA LEU A 145 -3.67 -23.40 -2.70
C LEU A 145 -2.93 -22.40 -3.61
N ASN A 146 -3.32 -21.14 -3.53
CA ASN A 146 -2.72 -20.07 -4.32
C ASN A 146 -1.85 -19.18 -3.45
#